data_2a9de3230703ad88c5b6d705021fdd2e
#
_entry.id   2a9de3230703ad88c5b6d705021fdd2e
#
_cell.length_a   1.000
_cell.length_b   1.000
_cell.length_c   1.000
_cell.angle_alpha   90.00
_cell.angle_beta   90.00
_cell.angle_gamma   90.00
#
_symmetry.space_group_name_H-M   'P 1'
#
loop_
_entity.id
_entity.type
_entity.pdbx_description
1 polymer ?
#
loop_
_entity_poly.entity_id
_entity_poly.type
_entity_poly.pdbx_seq_one_letter_code
_entity_poly.pdbx_strand_id
1 'polypeptide(L)'
;MAFRTASDRRGTPADLLVLGLGNPGTEYEHSRHNVGADVVALLAARHGGRLKLGKERALSGEVRVGPHRLALAFPQTFYNDSGLSAAALVRRHGITDLHRLVVVHDEMDLPPGKLKVKVGGGLAGNNGLKSIKAHLHTDDFVRVRIGIGKPPGRQAGVDHVLRRPGKADLAEITVAMEEAADAVELILAEGPEPAMTRFNQRV
;
A
#
# COMPACT_ATOMS: atom_id res chain seq x y z
N MET A 1 4.88 -22.03 37.39
CA MET A 1 5.32 -21.46 36.07
C MET A 1 4.11 -21.46 35.15
N ALA A 2 3.52 -20.29 34.89
CA ALA A 2 2.39 -20.18 33.98
C ALA A 2 2.91 -20.16 32.54
N PHE A 3 2.46 -21.08 31.73
CA PHE A 3 2.77 -21.10 30.30
C PHE A 3 2.03 -19.92 29.64
N ARG A 4 2.79 -18.92 29.18
CA ARG A 4 2.25 -17.81 28.35
C ARG A 4 1.69 -18.42 27.07
N THR A 5 0.39 -18.30 26.88
CA THR A 5 -0.29 -18.73 25.65
C THR A 5 0.18 -17.89 24.45
N ALA A 6 0.03 -18.39 23.21
CA ALA A 6 0.41 -17.68 21.99
C ALA A 6 -0.26 -16.30 21.83
N SER A 7 -1.38 -16.07 22.54
CA SER A 7 -2.11 -14.80 22.64
C SER A 7 -1.30 -13.70 23.34
N ASP A 8 -0.41 -14.03 24.29
CA ASP A 8 0.36 -13.05 25.09
C ASP A 8 1.55 -12.43 24.34
N ARG A 9 1.82 -12.84 23.11
CA ARG A 9 2.93 -12.32 22.28
C ARG A 9 2.53 -11.26 21.29
N ARG A 10 1.25 -10.83 21.27
CA ARG A 10 0.79 -9.74 20.43
C ARG A 10 1.13 -8.43 21.13
N GLY A 11 2.04 -7.65 20.53
CA GLY A 11 2.26 -6.26 20.92
C GLY A 11 0.96 -5.43 20.83
N THR A 12 1.00 -4.19 21.27
CA THR A 12 -0.13 -3.27 21.10
C THR A 12 -0.49 -3.20 19.60
N PRO A 13 -1.77 -3.37 19.21
CA PRO A 13 -2.20 -3.27 17.82
C PRO A 13 -1.78 -1.94 17.19
N ALA A 14 -1.45 -1.94 15.91
CA ALA A 14 -1.27 -0.70 15.16
C ALA A 14 -2.64 -0.04 14.92
N ASP A 15 -2.66 1.30 14.86
CA ASP A 15 -3.88 2.05 14.55
C ASP A 15 -4.22 1.95 13.06
N LEU A 16 -3.20 1.82 12.20
CA LEU A 16 -3.35 1.60 10.77
C LEU A 16 -2.18 0.74 10.28
N LEU A 17 -2.46 -0.17 9.34
CA LEU A 17 -1.46 -0.90 8.57
C LEU A 17 -1.50 -0.43 7.11
N VAL A 18 -0.37 0.04 6.59
CA VAL A 18 -0.21 0.40 5.19
C VAL A 18 0.63 -0.64 4.48
N LEU A 19 0.09 -1.21 3.43
CA LEU A 19 0.74 -2.16 2.56
C LEU A 19 0.98 -1.52 1.19
N GLY A 20 2.21 -1.20 0.86
CA GLY A 20 2.60 -0.70 -0.46
C GLY A 20 2.94 -1.85 -1.38
N LEU A 21 2.22 -1.98 -2.50
CA LEU A 21 2.47 -3.04 -3.47
C LEU A 21 3.66 -2.70 -4.37
N GLY A 22 4.39 -3.74 -4.76
CA GLY A 22 5.55 -3.69 -5.65
C GLY A 22 6.20 -5.06 -5.77
N ASN A 23 7.16 -5.19 -6.67
CA ASN A 23 8.04 -6.35 -6.79
C ASN A 23 9.37 -6.10 -6.07
N PRO A 24 9.93 -7.11 -5.37
CA PRO A 24 11.26 -7.03 -4.80
C PRO A 24 12.34 -7.10 -5.88
N GLY A 25 13.46 -6.47 -5.65
CA GLY A 25 14.62 -6.47 -6.55
C GLY A 25 14.91 -5.09 -7.15
N THR A 26 16.20 -4.82 -7.37
CA THR A 26 16.69 -3.53 -7.85
C THR A 26 16.23 -3.21 -9.27
N GLU A 27 15.92 -4.24 -10.06
CA GLU A 27 15.38 -4.12 -11.41
C GLU A 27 13.98 -3.50 -11.46
N TYR A 28 13.21 -3.63 -10.36
CA TYR A 28 11.85 -3.10 -10.24
C TYR A 28 11.77 -1.76 -9.50
N GLU A 29 12.87 -1.32 -8.90
CA GLU A 29 12.91 -0.05 -8.16
C GLU A 29 12.45 1.13 -9.01
N HIS A 30 11.51 1.90 -8.45
CA HIS A 30 10.90 3.06 -9.10
C HIS A 30 10.18 2.75 -10.42
N SER A 31 9.83 1.47 -10.66
CA SER A 31 8.89 1.13 -11.74
C SER A 31 7.48 1.62 -11.38
N ARG A 32 6.61 1.75 -12.40
CA ARG A 32 5.22 2.13 -12.16
C ARG A 32 4.51 1.17 -11.19
N HIS A 33 4.88 -0.11 -11.23
CA HIS A 33 4.30 -1.14 -10.36
C HIS A 33 4.76 -1.04 -8.90
N ASN A 34 5.85 -0.32 -8.64
CA ASN A 34 6.44 -0.14 -7.31
C ASN A 34 6.03 1.19 -6.62
N VAL A 35 5.15 2.00 -7.23
CA VAL A 35 4.72 3.27 -6.61
C VAL A 35 4.12 3.09 -5.21
N GLY A 36 3.47 1.95 -4.94
CA GLY A 36 2.98 1.62 -3.60
C GLY A 36 4.12 1.42 -2.59
N ALA A 37 5.16 0.69 -2.99
CA ALA A 37 6.36 0.48 -2.18
C ALA A 37 7.11 1.80 -1.94
N ASP A 38 7.18 2.68 -2.96
CA ASP A 38 7.82 3.99 -2.86
C ASP A 38 7.07 4.90 -1.87
N VAL A 39 5.73 4.87 -1.83
CA VAL A 39 4.92 5.61 -0.82
C VAL A 39 5.19 5.09 0.60
N VAL A 40 5.32 3.79 0.79
CA VAL A 40 5.67 3.22 2.11
C VAL A 40 7.06 3.68 2.55
N ALA A 41 8.04 3.71 1.64
CA ALA A 41 9.37 4.24 1.92
C ALA A 41 9.34 5.75 2.25
N LEU A 42 8.54 6.52 1.52
CA LEU A 42 8.31 7.95 1.75
C LEU A 42 7.72 8.20 3.14
N LEU A 43 6.66 7.48 3.52
CA LEU A 43 6.05 7.58 4.86
C LEU A 43 7.04 7.21 5.98
N ALA A 44 7.84 6.16 5.77
CA ALA A 44 8.87 5.79 6.73
C ALA A 44 9.90 6.92 6.91
N ALA A 45 10.40 7.50 5.81
CA ALA A 45 11.36 8.61 5.84
C ALA A 45 10.75 9.87 6.48
N ARG A 46 9.51 10.23 6.12
CA ARG A 46 8.79 11.41 6.63
C ARG A 46 8.66 11.39 8.15
N HIS A 47 8.49 10.20 8.75
CA HIS A 47 8.33 10.03 10.20
C HIS A 47 9.56 9.41 10.89
N GLY A 48 10.73 9.45 10.27
CA GLY A 48 12.01 9.00 10.86
C GLY A 48 12.09 7.50 11.13
N GLY A 49 11.26 6.70 10.45
CA GLY A 49 11.22 5.24 10.58
C GLY A 49 12.21 4.53 9.66
N ARG A 50 12.38 3.25 9.92
CA ARG A 50 13.19 2.34 9.07
C ARG A 50 12.44 1.06 8.82
N LEU A 51 12.43 0.61 7.58
CA LEU A 51 11.89 -0.67 7.19
C LEU A 51 12.97 -1.75 7.30
N LYS A 52 12.61 -2.90 7.88
CA LYS A 52 13.50 -4.06 8.03
C LYS A 52 12.80 -5.31 7.54
N LEU A 53 13.54 -6.23 6.95
CA LEU A 53 13.01 -7.53 6.53
C LEU A 53 12.55 -8.33 7.76
N GLY A 54 11.28 -8.72 7.76
CA GLY A 54 10.64 -9.48 8.82
C GLY A 54 10.24 -10.90 8.40
N LYS A 55 9.71 -11.65 9.36
CA LYS A 55 9.22 -13.03 9.15
C LYS A 55 8.01 -13.09 8.21
N GLU A 56 7.30 -11.99 8.08
CA GLU A 56 6.12 -11.82 7.25
C GLU A 56 6.46 -11.68 5.76
N ARG A 57 7.73 -11.91 5.38
CA ARG A 57 8.24 -11.72 4.01
C ARG A 57 7.95 -10.30 3.50
N ALA A 58 8.20 -9.33 4.35
CA ALA A 58 8.02 -7.91 4.02
C ALA A 58 9.14 -7.08 4.65
N LEU A 59 9.54 -6.00 3.98
CA LEU A 59 10.22 -4.89 4.61
C LEU A 59 9.17 -4.14 5.40
N SER A 60 9.27 -4.10 6.73
CA SER A 60 8.26 -3.48 7.59
C SER A 60 8.87 -2.69 8.72
N GLY A 61 8.12 -1.72 9.22
CA GLY A 61 8.46 -0.90 10.37
C GLY A 61 7.23 -0.24 10.95
N GLU A 62 7.37 0.34 12.13
CA GLU A 62 6.34 1.15 12.77
C GLU A 62 6.87 2.56 13.01
N VAL A 63 6.02 3.54 12.77
CA VAL A 63 6.28 4.94 13.08
C VAL A 63 5.14 5.53 13.93
N ARG A 64 5.42 6.67 14.57
CA ARG A 64 4.38 7.45 15.24
C ARG A 64 4.01 8.67 14.41
N VAL A 65 2.71 8.89 14.27
CA VAL A 65 2.15 10.08 13.63
C VAL A 65 1.20 10.72 14.64
N GLY A 66 1.67 11.74 15.34
CA GLY A 66 0.95 12.26 16.52
C GLY A 66 0.77 11.16 17.59
N PRO A 67 -0.48 10.93 18.06
CA PRO A 67 -0.75 9.89 19.05
C PRO A 67 -0.80 8.47 18.43
N HIS A 68 -0.88 8.35 17.12
CA HIS A 68 -1.19 7.11 16.41
C HIS A 68 0.07 6.29 16.08
N ARG A 69 -0.12 4.96 16.02
CA ARG A 69 0.88 3.98 15.57
C ARG A 69 0.56 3.54 14.16
N LEU A 70 1.43 3.87 13.23
CA LEU A 70 1.33 3.52 11.83
C LEU A 70 2.30 2.39 11.52
N ALA A 71 1.78 1.23 11.15
CA ALA A 71 2.58 0.13 10.62
C ALA A 71 2.72 0.27 9.10
N LEU A 72 3.94 0.19 8.61
CA LEU A 72 4.30 0.32 7.21
C LEU A 72 4.91 -0.97 6.71
N ALA A 73 4.52 -1.44 5.53
CA ALA A 73 5.06 -2.66 4.98
C ALA A 73 5.12 -2.66 3.44
N PHE A 74 6.22 -3.19 2.91
CA PHE A 74 6.41 -3.53 1.51
C PHE A 74 6.67 -5.03 1.40
N PRO A 75 5.74 -5.84 0.80
CA PRO A 75 5.93 -7.26 0.59
C PRO A 75 7.19 -7.57 -0.19
N GLN A 76 7.94 -8.56 0.25
CA GLN A 76 9.12 -9.10 -0.44
C GLN A 76 8.80 -10.42 -1.16
N THR A 77 7.53 -10.63 -1.46
CA THR A 77 7.02 -11.59 -2.43
C THR A 77 6.85 -10.90 -3.78
N PHE A 78 6.69 -11.66 -4.86
CA PHE A 78 6.24 -11.05 -6.11
C PHE A 78 4.85 -10.41 -5.93
N TYR A 79 4.56 -9.44 -6.77
CA TYR A 79 3.34 -8.64 -6.70
C TYR A 79 2.06 -9.49 -6.62
N ASN A 80 1.97 -10.54 -7.42
CA ASN A 80 0.84 -11.49 -7.44
C ASN A 80 0.76 -12.41 -6.21
N ASP A 81 1.76 -12.41 -5.32
CA ASP A 81 1.80 -13.20 -4.09
C ASP A 81 1.72 -12.32 -2.81
N SER A 82 1.41 -11.03 -2.95
CA SER A 82 1.36 -10.05 -1.86
C SER A 82 0.40 -10.44 -0.73
N GLY A 83 -0.61 -11.26 -1.02
CA GLY A 83 -1.57 -11.75 -0.03
C GLY A 83 -0.95 -12.58 1.09
N LEU A 84 0.14 -13.31 0.83
CA LEU A 84 0.89 -14.07 1.84
C LEU A 84 1.42 -13.13 2.95
N SER A 85 2.07 -12.04 2.53
CA SER A 85 2.58 -11.03 3.46
C SER A 85 1.45 -10.26 4.13
N ALA A 86 0.40 -9.88 3.38
CA ALA A 86 -0.75 -9.15 3.90
C ALA A 86 -1.42 -9.89 5.07
N ALA A 87 -1.75 -11.17 4.91
CA ALA A 87 -2.38 -11.96 5.96
C ALA A 87 -1.48 -12.13 7.20
N ALA A 88 -0.17 -12.28 7.01
CA ALA A 88 0.78 -12.38 8.12
C ALA A 88 0.89 -11.04 8.88
N LEU A 89 0.93 -9.91 8.16
CA LEU A 89 1.02 -8.56 8.73
C LEU A 89 -0.26 -8.15 9.47
N VAL A 90 -1.43 -8.43 8.90
CA VAL A 90 -2.73 -8.20 9.54
C VAL A 90 -2.79 -8.90 10.91
N ARG A 91 -2.36 -10.16 10.98
CA ARG A 91 -2.27 -10.89 12.26
C ARG A 91 -1.25 -10.31 13.20
N ARG A 92 -0.05 -9.99 12.70
CA ARG A 92 1.05 -9.44 13.51
C ARG A 92 0.66 -8.12 14.18
N HIS A 93 0.04 -7.21 13.41
CA HIS A 93 -0.33 -5.88 13.87
C HIS A 93 -1.71 -5.81 14.52
N GLY A 94 -2.40 -6.96 14.70
CA GLY A 94 -3.69 -7.04 15.38
C GLY A 94 -4.82 -6.27 14.68
N ILE A 95 -4.77 -6.20 13.34
CA ILE A 95 -5.80 -5.55 12.54
C ILE A 95 -7.01 -6.49 12.47
N THR A 96 -8.06 -6.15 13.19
CA THR A 96 -9.34 -6.91 13.22
C THR A 96 -10.41 -6.27 12.34
N ASP A 97 -10.34 -4.95 12.14
CA ASP A 97 -11.15 -4.19 11.22
C ASP A 97 -10.31 -3.88 9.96
N LEU A 98 -10.70 -4.40 8.80
CA LEU A 98 -9.94 -4.22 7.57
C LEU A 98 -10.07 -2.82 6.94
N HIS A 99 -10.94 -1.95 7.45
CA HIS A 99 -10.87 -0.53 7.13
C HIS A 99 -9.62 0.15 7.73
N ARG A 100 -8.89 -0.56 8.62
CA ARG A 100 -7.57 -0.17 9.14
C ARG A 100 -6.40 -0.80 8.37
N LEU A 101 -6.68 -1.49 7.26
CA LEU A 101 -5.70 -1.90 6.25
C LEU A 101 -5.83 -0.99 5.03
N VAL A 102 -4.77 -0.25 4.73
CA VAL A 102 -4.65 0.56 3.52
C VAL A 102 -3.69 -0.12 2.55
N VAL A 103 -4.16 -0.43 1.35
CA VAL A 103 -3.32 -0.96 0.27
C VAL A 103 -3.06 0.16 -0.74
N VAL A 104 -1.79 0.54 -0.89
CA VAL A 104 -1.34 1.54 -1.87
C VAL A 104 -0.82 0.82 -3.10
N HIS A 105 -1.35 1.16 -4.28
CA HIS A 105 -1.00 0.48 -5.53
C HIS A 105 -1.15 1.36 -6.77
N ASP A 106 -0.54 0.94 -7.86
CA ASP A 106 -0.67 1.53 -9.19
C ASP A 106 -2.05 1.26 -9.80
N GLU A 107 -2.52 2.20 -10.63
CA GLU A 107 -3.80 2.09 -11.33
C GLU A 107 -3.68 2.58 -12.77
N MET A 108 -3.82 1.66 -13.73
CA MET A 108 -3.73 2.00 -15.16
C MET A 108 -4.94 2.77 -15.68
N ASP A 109 -6.11 2.61 -15.07
CA ASP A 109 -7.33 3.30 -15.50
C ASP A 109 -7.40 4.77 -15.04
N LEU A 110 -6.43 5.22 -14.24
CA LEU A 110 -6.25 6.60 -13.85
C LEU A 110 -5.08 7.23 -14.62
N PRO A 111 -5.24 8.46 -15.13
CA PRO A 111 -4.11 9.21 -15.72
C PRO A 111 -2.95 9.35 -14.73
N PRO A 112 -1.68 9.49 -15.20
CA PRO A 112 -0.55 9.79 -14.33
C PRO A 112 -0.85 11.00 -13.44
N GLY A 113 -0.43 10.92 -12.17
CA GLY A 113 -0.63 12.01 -11.22
C GLY A 113 -2.03 12.07 -10.59
N LYS A 114 -2.98 11.23 -11.01
CA LYS A 114 -4.30 11.17 -10.37
C LYS A 114 -4.31 10.19 -9.21
N LEU A 115 -4.97 10.61 -8.13
CA LEU A 115 -5.15 9.81 -6.92
C LEU A 115 -6.63 9.47 -6.72
N LYS A 116 -6.94 8.25 -6.28
CA LYS A 116 -8.26 7.87 -5.78
C LYS A 116 -8.17 7.02 -4.52
N VAL A 117 -8.95 7.38 -3.52
CA VAL A 117 -9.17 6.57 -2.31
C VAL A 117 -10.49 5.82 -2.46
N LYS A 118 -10.53 4.53 -2.10
CA LYS A 118 -11.72 3.70 -2.17
C LYS A 118 -11.74 2.66 -1.07
N VAL A 119 -12.92 2.36 -0.54
CA VAL A 119 -13.17 1.21 0.34
C VAL A 119 -13.84 0.11 -0.46
N GLY A 120 -13.31 -1.09 -0.38
CA GLY A 120 -13.89 -2.28 -1.01
C GLY A 120 -14.06 -2.22 -2.54
N GLY A 121 -14.83 -3.15 -3.08
CA GLY A 121 -15.28 -3.20 -4.47
C GLY A 121 -14.27 -3.78 -5.47
N GLY A 122 -14.64 -3.78 -6.75
CA GLY A 122 -13.90 -4.47 -7.82
C GLY A 122 -12.41 -4.18 -7.89
N LEU A 123 -11.60 -5.17 -8.28
CA LEU A 123 -10.13 -5.16 -8.19
C LEU A 123 -9.44 -4.69 -9.48
N ALA A 124 -10.20 -4.28 -10.50
CA ALA A 124 -9.71 -3.77 -11.79
C ALA A 124 -8.61 -4.65 -12.45
N GLY A 125 -8.71 -5.97 -12.29
CA GLY A 125 -7.70 -6.89 -12.84
C GLY A 125 -6.36 -6.96 -12.09
N ASN A 126 -6.14 -6.13 -11.06
CA ASN A 126 -4.89 -6.07 -10.31
C ASN A 126 -4.60 -7.40 -9.57
N ASN A 127 -3.51 -8.06 -9.93
CA ASN A 127 -3.18 -9.39 -9.41
C ASN A 127 -2.73 -9.35 -7.93
N GLY A 128 -2.10 -8.28 -7.47
CA GLY A 128 -1.75 -8.09 -6.07
C GLY A 128 -2.99 -8.00 -5.19
N LEU A 129 -4.00 -7.22 -5.62
CA LEU A 129 -5.28 -7.13 -4.92
C LEU A 129 -6.05 -8.45 -4.93
N LYS A 130 -6.01 -9.21 -6.04
CA LYS A 130 -6.60 -10.55 -6.10
C LYS A 130 -5.94 -11.50 -5.09
N SER A 131 -4.61 -11.45 -4.98
CA SER A 131 -3.86 -12.23 -3.99
C SER A 131 -4.25 -11.85 -2.56
N ILE A 132 -4.35 -10.56 -2.25
CA ILE A 132 -4.78 -10.09 -0.92
C ILE A 132 -6.20 -10.57 -0.62
N LYS A 133 -7.15 -10.41 -1.55
CA LYS A 133 -8.52 -10.91 -1.39
C LYS A 133 -8.57 -12.41 -1.13
N ALA A 134 -7.78 -13.20 -1.85
CA ALA A 134 -7.72 -14.64 -1.68
C ALA A 134 -7.24 -15.06 -0.27
N HIS A 135 -6.30 -14.33 0.32
CA HIS A 135 -5.73 -14.64 1.62
C HIS A 135 -6.50 -14.04 2.81
N LEU A 136 -7.18 -12.91 2.61
CA LEU A 136 -8.04 -12.28 3.63
C LEU A 136 -9.51 -12.68 3.51
N HIS A 137 -9.90 -13.39 2.43
CA HIS A 137 -11.26 -13.81 2.11
C HIS A 137 -12.27 -12.66 1.96
N THR A 138 -11.78 -11.45 1.68
CA THR A 138 -12.58 -10.25 1.47
C THR A 138 -11.80 -9.21 0.66
N ASP A 139 -12.52 -8.30 0.00
CA ASP A 139 -11.96 -7.10 -0.64
C ASP A 139 -12.37 -5.82 0.08
N ASP A 140 -12.97 -5.92 1.27
CA ASP A 140 -13.44 -4.81 2.07
C ASP A 140 -12.31 -4.19 2.90
N PHE A 141 -11.32 -3.63 2.22
CA PHE A 141 -10.21 -2.86 2.78
C PHE A 141 -10.02 -1.56 2.00
N VAL A 142 -9.31 -0.61 2.61
CA VAL A 142 -9.07 0.70 2.00
C VAL A 142 -7.98 0.59 0.93
N ARG A 143 -8.17 1.28 -0.19
CA ARG A 143 -7.19 1.36 -1.28
C ARG A 143 -6.87 2.81 -1.61
N VAL A 144 -5.58 3.11 -1.72
CA VAL A 144 -5.06 4.37 -2.27
C VAL A 144 -4.48 4.03 -3.64
N ARG A 145 -5.15 4.50 -4.70
CA ARG A 145 -4.89 4.16 -6.10
C ARG A 145 -4.15 5.30 -6.76
N ILE A 146 -2.92 5.05 -7.20
CA ILE A 146 -2.07 6.04 -7.87
C ILE A 146 -2.13 5.81 -9.38
N GLY A 147 -2.59 6.80 -10.12
CA GLY A 147 -2.68 6.75 -11.58
C GLY A 147 -1.31 6.69 -12.23
N ILE A 148 -1.14 5.72 -13.12
CA ILE A 148 0.06 5.52 -13.94
C ILE A 148 -0.22 5.57 -15.44
N GLY A 149 -1.50 5.71 -15.82
CA GLY A 149 -1.95 5.71 -17.20
C GLY A 149 -1.88 4.35 -17.89
N LYS A 150 -2.55 4.25 -19.02
CA LYS A 150 -2.50 3.07 -19.89
C LYS A 150 -1.27 3.10 -20.78
N PRO A 151 -0.74 1.92 -21.18
CA PRO A 151 0.35 1.87 -22.14
C PRO A 151 -0.05 2.50 -23.47
N PRO A 152 0.86 3.22 -24.15
CA PRO A 152 0.58 3.75 -25.46
C PRO A 152 0.47 2.64 -26.51
N GLY A 153 -0.50 2.73 -27.39
CA GLY A 153 -0.68 1.82 -28.52
C GLY A 153 -0.98 0.36 -28.11
N ARG A 154 -0.25 -0.57 -28.71
CA ARG A 154 -0.44 -2.03 -28.49
C ARG A 154 0.52 -2.63 -27.46
N GLN A 155 1.22 -1.82 -26.68
CA GLN A 155 2.13 -2.33 -25.64
C GLN A 155 1.35 -3.14 -24.60
N ALA A 156 1.91 -4.29 -24.17
CA ALA A 156 1.32 -5.08 -23.11
C ALA A 156 1.35 -4.34 -21.77
N GLY A 157 0.25 -4.41 -21.01
CA GLY A 157 0.14 -3.75 -19.70
C GLY A 157 1.25 -4.19 -18.74
N VAL A 158 1.67 -5.45 -18.78
CA VAL A 158 2.77 -5.98 -17.97
C VAL A 158 4.08 -5.23 -18.24
N ASP A 159 4.45 -5.05 -19.50
CA ASP A 159 5.67 -4.31 -19.85
C ASP A 159 5.61 -2.85 -19.41
N HIS A 160 4.43 -2.24 -19.46
CA HIS A 160 4.22 -0.86 -19.03
C HIS A 160 4.44 -0.68 -17.53
N VAL A 161 3.83 -1.53 -16.71
CA VAL A 161 3.91 -1.40 -15.25
C VAL A 161 5.30 -1.72 -14.71
N LEU A 162 6.06 -2.62 -15.35
CA LEU A 162 7.41 -2.99 -14.92
C LEU A 162 8.50 -1.98 -15.32
N ARG A 163 8.18 -0.99 -16.18
CA ARG A 163 9.12 0.06 -16.59
C ARG A 163 9.02 1.28 -15.69
N ARG A 164 10.15 1.97 -15.54
CA ARG A 164 10.18 3.29 -14.92
C ARG A 164 9.38 4.29 -15.77
N PRO A 165 8.66 5.24 -15.15
CA PRO A 165 7.97 6.29 -15.88
C PRO A 165 8.95 7.20 -16.63
N GLY A 166 8.52 7.74 -17.77
CA GLY A 166 9.25 8.80 -18.45
C GLY A 166 9.24 10.10 -17.63
N LYS A 167 10.09 11.06 -18.01
CA LYS A 167 10.31 12.29 -17.22
C LYS A 167 9.03 13.07 -16.90
N ALA A 168 8.09 13.17 -17.85
CA ALA A 168 6.82 13.88 -17.64
C ALA A 168 5.92 13.13 -16.65
N ASP A 169 5.67 11.82 -16.90
CA ASP A 169 4.87 10.99 -16.02
C ASP A 169 5.48 10.89 -14.61
N LEU A 170 6.83 10.83 -14.52
CA LEU A 170 7.54 10.73 -13.24
C LEU A 170 7.26 11.97 -12.37
N ALA A 171 7.25 13.16 -12.93
CA ALA A 171 6.96 14.38 -12.19
C ALA A 171 5.54 14.34 -11.59
N GLU A 172 4.55 13.94 -12.40
CA GLU A 172 3.16 13.86 -11.96
C GLU A 172 2.94 12.73 -10.95
N ILE A 173 3.56 11.55 -11.16
CA ILE A 173 3.48 10.41 -10.24
C ILE A 173 4.17 10.75 -8.91
N THR A 174 5.27 11.50 -8.93
CA THR A 174 5.94 11.94 -7.69
C THR A 174 5.03 12.81 -6.84
N VAL A 175 4.30 13.76 -7.43
CA VAL A 175 3.31 14.56 -6.72
C VAL A 175 2.19 13.68 -6.16
N ALA A 176 1.69 12.73 -6.96
CA ALA A 176 0.65 11.80 -6.50
C ALA A 176 1.12 10.88 -5.37
N MET A 177 2.41 10.51 -5.31
CA MET A 177 2.97 9.76 -4.17
C MET A 177 2.97 10.59 -2.88
N GLU A 178 3.31 11.88 -2.93
CA GLU A 178 3.20 12.78 -1.78
C GLU A 178 1.73 12.93 -1.33
N GLU A 179 0.80 13.14 -2.28
CA GLU A 179 -0.64 13.18 -1.98
C GLU A 179 -1.16 11.85 -1.43
N ALA A 180 -0.62 10.71 -1.88
CA ALA A 180 -0.96 9.39 -1.33
C ALA A 180 -0.50 9.24 0.12
N ALA A 181 0.69 9.75 0.46
CA ALA A 181 1.16 9.79 1.84
C ALA A 181 0.25 10.67 2.71
N ASP A 182 -0.13 11.87 2.22
CA ASP A 182 -1.09 12.75 2.91
C ASP A 182 -2.46 12.08 3.09
N ALA A 183 -2.93 11.33 2.08
CA ALA A 183 -4.18 10.57 2.17
C ALA A 183 -4.11 9.49 3.25
N VAL A 184 -3.00 8.77 3.35
CA VAL A 184 -2.77 7.77 4.42
C VAL A 184 -2.79 8.42 5.79
N GLU A 185 -2.13 9.56 5.97
CA GLU A 185 -2.13 10.30 7.24
C GLU A 185 -3.54 10.80 7.61
N LEU A 186 -4.32 11.25 6.62
CA LEU A 186 -5.72 11.64 6.86
C LEU A 186 -6.60 10.43 7.21
N ILE A 187 -6.41 9.29 6.55
CA ILE A 187 -7.10 8.03 6.90
C ILE A 187 -6.77 7.60 8.32
N LEU A 188 -5.51 7.72 8.74
CA LEU A 188 -5.08 7.41 10.10
C LEU A 188 -5.75 8.29 11.14
N ALA A 189 -5.89 9.59 10.87
CA ALA A 189 -6.44 10.57 11.79
C ALA A 189 -7.97 10.57 11.85
N GLU A 190 -8.64 10.44 10.70
CA GLU A 190 -10.08 10.73 10.56
C GLU A 190 -10.88 9.59 9.89
N GLY A 191 -10.20 8.55 9.41
CA GLY A 191 -10.83 7.46 8.66
C GLY A 191 -10.88 7.70 7.14
N PRO A 192 -11.39 6.73 6.37
CA PRO A 192 -11.33 6.76 4.91
C PRO A 192 -12.27 7.77 4.25
N GLU A 193 -13.43 8.10 4.83
CA GLU A 193 -14.44 8.96 4.22
C GLU A 193 -13.95 10.39 3.97
N PRO A 194 -13.29 11.09 4.94
CA PRO A 194 -12.68 12.40 4.68
C PRO A 194 -11.62 12.36 3.59
N ALA A 195 -10.80 11.30 3.55
CA ALA A 195 -9.80 11.13 2.52
C ALA A 195 -10.44 10.92 1.13
N MET A 196 -11.50 10.11 1.03
CA MET A 196 -12.28 9.95 -0.20
C MET A 196 -12.87 11.29 -0.67
N THR A 197 -13.44 12.07 0.23
CA THR A 197 -14.00 13.38 -0.08
C THR A 197 -12.93 14.33 -0.61
N ARG A 198 -11.76 14.39 0.06
CA ARG A 198 -10.68 15.33 -0.30
C ARG A 198 -9.96 14.96 -1.59
N PHE A 199 -9.61 13.70 -1.79
CA PHE A 199 -8.72 13.28 -2.86
C PHE A 199 -9.44 12.76 -4.11
N ASN A 200 -10.73 12.39 -4.03
CA ASN A 200 -11.48 11.93 -5.21
C ASN A 200 -12.10 13.06 -6.05
N GLN A 201 -12.17 14.30 -5.54
CA GLN A 201 -12.79 15.44 -6.23
C GLN A 201 -11.90 16.05 -7.35
N ARG A 202 -10.63 15.69 -7.39
CA ARG A 202 -9.70 16.17 -8.41
C ARG A 202 -9.75 15.27 -9.66
N VAL A 203 -10.84 15.34 -10.41
CA VAL A 203 -10.99 14.65 -11.71
C VAL A 203 -10.52 15.56 -12.83
#